data_12dbb3b288054a0ad252c8ae39073c52
#
_entry.id   12dbb3b288054a0ad252c8ae39073c52
#
_cell.length_a   1.000
_cell.length_b   1.000
_cell.length_c   1.000
_cell.angle_alpha   90.00
_cell.angle_beta   90.00
_cell.angle_gamma   90.00
#
_symmetry.space_group_name_H-M   'P 1'
#
loop_
_entity.id
_entity.type
_entity.pdbx_description
1 polymer ?
#
loop_
_entity_poly.entity_id
_entity_poly.type
_entity_poly.pdbx_seq_one_letter_code
_entity_poly.pdbx_strand_id
1 'polypeptide(L)'
;MERTDSSVELRLTRSEDDRRVYVLEGVGTLRLEGVASRRATAEADGGRWRFAGRGFLQRVIEATDEAGAVVGEFEPRSLHRGGALRWDGRELALRAASSWRERYALADGDRELAVFEGKGWGKRPVTVMPVDDAEPEPGLLLFAAFVVRGLAEDASAIAATTATSAGA
;
A
#
# COMPACT_ATOMS: atom_id res chain seq x y z
N MET A 1 14.60 11.72 30.72
CA MET A 1 14.52 12.41 29.42
C MET A 1 13.59 11.56 28.56
N GLU A 2 12.31 11.82 28.66
CA GLU A 2 11.27 11.13 27.89
C GLU A 2 11.43 11.51 26.42
N ARG A 3 11.82 10.54 25.59
CA ARG A 3 11.62 10.68 24.14
C ARG A 3 10.13 10.60 23.91
N THR A 4 9.51 11.72 23.67
CA THR A 4 8.17 11.77 23.11
C THR A 4 8.29 11.22 21.68
N ASP A 5 8.02 9.94 21.53
CA ASP A 5 7.91 9.24 20.26
C ASP A 5 6.62 9.74 19.60
N SER A 6 6.71 10.90 18.96
CA SER A 6 5.61 11.48 18.17
C SER A 6 5.68 10.95 16.75
N SER A 7 5.61 9.63 16.60
CA SER A 7 5.36 9.05 15.28
C SER A 7 3.95 9.48 14.84
N VAL A 8 3.90 10.33 13.83
CA VAL A 8 2.64 10.80 13.24
C VAL A 8 1.98 9.61 12.55
N GLU A 9 0.90 9.10 13.14
CA GLU A 9 0.07 8.07 12.53
C GLU A 9 -0.81 8.70 11.45
N LEU A 10 -0.60 8.31 10.20
CA LEU A 10 -1.43 8.69 9.06
C LEU A 10 -2.46 7.59 8.80
N ARG A 11 -3.64 7.98 8.34
CA ARG A 11 -4.72 7.03 8.03
C ARG A 11 -5.18 7.20 6.60
N LEU A 12 -5.19 6.08 5.86
CA LEU A 12 -5.85 6.01 4.57
C LEU A 12 -7.33 5.72 4.79
N THR A 13 -8.16 6.74 4.80
CA THR A 13 -9.59 6.65 5.03
C THR A 13 -10.37 6.78 3.74
N ARG A 14 -11.49 6.05 3.64
CA ARG A 14 -12.39 6.19 2.49
C ARG A 14 -13.23 7.44 2.65
N SER A 15 -13.36 8.23 1.57
CA SER A 15 -14.24 9.40 1.53
C SER A 15 -15.70 9.00 1.77
N GLU A 16 -16.44 9.85 2.48
CA GLU A 16 -17.87 9.68 2.68
C GLU A 16 -18.67 9.96 1.40
N ASP A 17 -18.20 10.88 0.58
CA ASP A 17 -18.88 11.34 -0.64
C ASP A 17 -18.66 10.39 -1.83
N ASP A 18 -17.48 9.78 -1.94
CA ASP A 18 -17.16 8.84 -3.03
C ASP A 18 -16.43 7.60 -2.49
N ARG A 19 -17.11 6.46 -2.53
CA ARG A 19 -16.56 5.17 -2.06
C ARG A 19 -15.31 4.70 -2.80
N ARG A 20 -14.97 5.31 -3.93
CA ARG A 20 -13.77 5.00 -4.71
C ARG A 20 -12.58 5.87 -4.31
N VAL A 21 -12.81 6.92 -3.54
CA VAL A 21 -11.76 7.85 -3.11
C VAL A 21 -11.30 7.50 -1.70
N TYR A 22 -10.00 7.43 -1.54
CA TYR A 22 -9.31 7.28 -0.25
C TYR A 22 -8.40 8.47 -0.05
N VAL A 23 -8.37 8.99 1.16
CA VAL A 23 -7.53 10.11 1.55
C VAL A 23 -6.49 9.61 2.56
N LEU A 24 -5.22 9.83 2.25
CA LEU A 24 -4.11 9.71 3.21
C LEU A 24 -3.85 11.11 3.76
N GLU A 25 -4.27 11.33 5.01
CA GLU A 25 -4.24 12.64 5.64
C GLU A 25 -2.85 13.28 5.59
N GLY A 26 -2.79 14.54 5.12
CA GLY A 26 -1.53 15.28 4.99
C GLY A 26 -0.60 14.83 3.87
N VAL A 27 -0.99 13.82 3.06
CA VAL A 27 -0.16 13.27 1.98
C VAL A 27 -0.83 13.41 0.62
N GLY A 28 -2.04 12.86 0.45
CA GLY A 28 -2.70 12.90 -0.84
C GLY A 28 -3.92 11.98 -0.93
N THR A 29 -4.35 11.72 -2.16
CA THR A 29 -5.56 10.93 -2.45
C THR A 29 -5.29 9.78 -3.39
N LEU A 30 -6.08 8.72 -3.23
CA LEU A 30 -6.18 7.57 -4.13
C LEU A 30 -7.60 7.46 -4.64
N ARG A 31 -7.78 7.43 -5.95
CA ARG A 31 -9.07 7.15 -6.59
C ARG A 31 -9.01 5.81 -7.30
N LEU A 32 -9.80 4.84 -6.84
CA LEU A 32 -9.94 3.56 -7.51
C LEU A 32 -10.80 3.68 -8.76
N GLU A 33 -10.44 2.99 -9.85
CA GLU A 33 -11.25 2.96 -11.08
C GLU A 33 -12.54 2.13 -10.93
N GLY A 34 -12.62 1.28 -9.89
CA GLY A 34 -13.81 0.49 -9.51
C GLY A 34 -13.71 0.02 -8.07
N VAL A 35 -14.81 -0.45 -7.48
CA VAL A 35 -14.90 -0.79 -6.05
C VAL A 35 -13.92 -1.89 -5.62
N ALA A 36 -13.62 -2.83 -6.54
CA ALA A 36 -12.64 -3.92 -6.34
C ALA A 36 -11.48 -3.80 -7.34
N SER A 37 -11.21 -2.60 -7.83
CA SER A 37 -10.23 -2.38 -8.88
C SER A 37 -8.80 -2.47 -8.35
N ARG A 38 -7.96 -3.15 -9.13
CA ARG A 38 -6.49 -3.10 -8.99
C ARG A 38 -5.87 -1.96 -9.80
N ARG A 39 -6.68 -0.93 -10.09
CA ARG A 39 -6.27 0.29 -10.77
C ARG A 39 -6.70 1.49 -9.95
N ALA A 40 -5.80 2.45 -9.83
CA ALA A 40 -6.07 3.70 -9.13
C ALA A 40 -5.32 4.86 -9.77
N THR A 41 -5.84 6.06 -9.55
CA THR A 41 -5.10 7.31 -9.75
C THR A 41 -4.74 7.87 -8.39
N ALA A 42 -3.49 8.27 -8.21
CA ALA A 42 -2.99 8.90 -7.00
C ALA A 42 -2.62 10.36 -7.29
N GLU A 43 -2.95 11.24 -6.36
CA GLU A 43 -2.60 12.66 -6.42
C GLU A 43 -2.04 13.12 -5.07
N ALA A 44 -0.92 13.84 -5.11
CA ALA A 44 -0.30 14.48 -3.96
C ALA A 44 0.44 15.74 -4.39
N ASP A 45 0.93 16.51 -3.42
CA ASP A 45 1.87 17.60 -3.72
C ASP A 45 3.10 17.04 -4.43
N GLY A 46 3.35 17.51 -5.64
CA GLY A 46 4.46 17.05 -6.48
C GLY A 46 4.11 16.08 -7.59
N GLY A 47 2.84 15.65 -7.73
CA GLY A 47 2.48 14.88 -8.92
C GLY A 47 1.20 14.08 -8.87
N ARG A 48 0.97 13.47 -10.01
CA ARG A 48 -0.13 12.53 -10.23
C ARG A 48 0.43 11.25 -10.82
N TRP A 49 -0.06 10.13 -10.32
CA TRP A 49 0.35 8.80 -10.77
C TRP A 49 -0.85 7.92 -11.08
N ARG A 50 -0.62 6.97 -11.97
CA ARG A 50 -1.58 5.88 -12.20
C ARG A 50 -0.96 4.58 -11.71
N PHE A 51 -1.69 3.84 -10.89
CA PHE A 51 -1.31 2.52 -10.40
C PHE A 51 -2.13 1.45 -11.10
N ALA A 52 -1.49 0.43 -11.64
CA ALA A 52 -2.16 -0.65 -12.34
C ALA A 52 -1.39 -1.97 -12.23
N GLY A 53 -2.13 -3.08 -12.17
CA GLY A 53 -1.56 -4.41 -12.29
C GLY A 53 -1.13 -4.71 -13.72
N ARG A 54 0.02 -5.39 -13.87
CA ARG A 54 0.58 -5.85 -15.14
C ARG A 54 0.61 -7.37 -15.22
N GLY A 55 0.51 -7.88 -16.45
CA GLY A 55 0.58 -9.29 -16.75
C GLY A 55 -0.76 -10.03 -16.61
N PHE A 56 -0.79 -11.30 -17.01
CA PHE A 56 -2.01 -12.11 -17.05
C PHE A 56 -2.65 -12.31 -15.67
N LEU A 57 -1.83 -12.39 -14.63
CA LEU A 57 -2.29 -12.54 -13.25
C LEU A 57 -2.32 -11.20 -12.47
N GLN A 58 -1.98 -10.09 -13.11
CA GLN A 58 -1.89 -8.75 -12.50
C GLN A 58 -1.12 -8.72 -11.15
N ARG A 59 -0.09 -9.56 -11.03
CA ARG A 59 0.69 -9.68 -9.79
C ARG A 59 1.68 -8.55 -9.62
N VAL A 60 2.28 -8.08 -10.72
CA VAL A 60 3.17 -6.93 -10.71
C VAL A 60 2.32 -5.68 -10.77
N ILE A 61 2.55 -4.73 -9.88
CA ILE A 61 1.86 -3.43 -9.85
C ILE A 61 2.85 -2.38 -10.32
N GLU A 62 2.45 -1.57 -11.28
CA GLU A 62 3.25 -0.45 -11.80
C GLU A 62 2.63 0.88 -11.41
N ALA A 63 3.47 1.86 -11.15
CA ALA A 63 3.13 3.26 -11.04
C ALA A 63 3.69 4.01 -12.25
N THR A 64 2.83 4.70 -12.98
CA THR A 64 3.22 5.58 -14.08
C THR A 64 2.93 7.03 -13.74
N ASP A 65 3.80 7.94 -14.12
CA ASP A 65 3.61 9.37 -13.96
C ASP A 65 2.69 9.95 -15.06
N GLU A 66 2.49 11.27 -15.06
CA GLU A 66 1.67 11.97 -16.05
C GLU A 66 2.25 11.91 -17.48
N ALA A 67 3.56 11.73 -17.62
CA ALA A 67 4.23 11.54 -18.89
C ALA A 67 4.11 10.09 -19.41
N GLY A 68 3.57 9.17 -18.61
CA GLY A 68 3.46 7.75 -18.93
C GLY A 68 4.73 6.94 -18.65
N ALA A 69 5.72 7.54 -17.99
CA ALA A 69 6.92 6.83 -17.58
C ALA A 69 6.65 5.96 -16.32
N VAL A 70 7.19 4.74 -16.31
CA VAL A 70 7.12 3.88 -15.14
C VAL A 70 8.11 4.40 -14.09
N VAL A 71 7.58 4.91 -12.98
CA VAL A 71 8.35 5.44 -11.85
C VAL A 71 8.37 4.50 -10.66
N GLY A 72 7.42 3.58 -10.58
CA GLY A 72 7.32 2.61 -9.51
C GLY A 72 6.91 1.22 -10.00
N GLU A 73 7.39 0.19 -9.32
CA GLU A 73 7.02 -1.20 -9.58
C GLU A 73 7.03 -1.99 -8.28
N PHE A 74 6.03 -2.83 -8.07
CA PHE A 74 6.00 -3.79 -6.99
C PHE A 74 5.87 -5.20 -7.56
N GLU A 75 6.81 -6.06 -7.20
CA GLU A 75 6.80 -7.48 -7.54
C GLU A 75 6.63 -8.33 -6.27
N PRO A 76 5.49 -9.03 -6.10
CA PRO A 76 5.27 -9.83 -4.91
C PRO A 76 6.23 -11.02 -4.87
N ARG A 77 6.83 -11.26 -3.71
CA ARG A 77 7.55 -12.49 -3.41
C ARG A 77 6.59 -13.46 -2.74
N SER A 78 6.58 -14.70 -3.18
CA SER A 78 5.76 -15.82 -2.72
C SER A 78 4.79 -15.58 -1.55
N LEU A 79 3.50 -15.83 -1.79
CA LEU A 79 2.45 -16.03 -0.79
C LEU A 79 2.39 -14.98 0.35
N HIS A 80 1.93 -13.76 0.01
CA HIS A 80 1.47 -12.75 0.97
C HIS A 80 2.51 -12.18 1.95
N ARG A 81 3.80 -12.33 1.68
CA ARG A 81 4.88 -11.87 2.57
C ARG A 81 5.60 -10.60 2.09
N GLY A 82 4.92 -9.78 1.32
CA GLY A 82 5.53 -8.58 0.75
C GLY A 82 6.21 -8.84 -0.59
N GLY A 83 7.19 -8.03 -0.94
CA GLY A 83 7.89 -8.13 -2.23
C GLY A 83 8.95 -7.07 -2.44
N ALA A 84 9.56 -7.10 -3.62
CA ALA A 84 10.46 -6.06 -4.08
C ALA A 84 9.65 -4.85 -4.55
N LEU A 85 10.05 -3.66 -4.14
CA LEU A 85 9.44 -2.41 -4.56
C LEU A 85 10.52 -1.53 -5.16
N ARG A 86 10.24 -0.91 -6.28
CA ARG A 86 11.12 0.06 -6.95
C ARG A 86 10.40 1.39 -7.04
N TRP A 87 11.09 2.49 -6.77
CA TRP A 87 10.54 3.83 -6.87
C TRP A 87 11.65 4.81 -7.27
N ASP A 88 11.45 5.53 -8.38
CA ASP A 88 12.42 6.49 -8.95
C ASP A 88 13.84 5.92 -9.03
N GLY A 89 13.98 4.68 -9.51
CA GLY A 89 15.26 4.00 -9.64
C GLY A 89 15.87 3.45 -8.33
N ARG A 90 15.23 3.69 -7.16
CA ARG A 90 15.63 3.13 -5.88
C ARG A 90 15.03 1.75 -5.69
N GLU A 91 15.84 0.83 -5.22
CA GLU A 91 15.41 -0.51 -4.84
C GLU A 91 15.01 -0.54 -3.36
N LEU A 92 13.74 -0.85 -3.12
CA LEU A 92 13.13 -0.91 -1.80
C LEU A 92 12.55 -2.31 -1.59
N ALA A 93 12.15 -2.60 -0.36
CA ALA A 93 11.43 -3.82 -0.03
C ALA A 93 10.19 -3.50 0.80
N LEU A 94 9.09 -4.18 0.50
CA LEU A 94 7.92 -4.23 1.37
C LEU A 94 7.97 -5.59 2.09
N ARG A 95 8.29 -5.57 3.39
CA ARG A 95 8.51 -6.78 4.20
C ARG A 95 7.34 -7.00 5.15
N ALA A 96 6.85 -8.23 5.24
CA ALA A 96 5.89 -8.58 6.29
C ALA A 96 6.58 -8.47 7.66
N ALA A 97 6.10 -7.56 8.50
CA ALA A 97 6.62 -7.34 9.85
C ALA A 97 5.92 -8.21 10.91
N SER A 98 4.75 -8.76 10.58
CA SER A 98 4.02 -9.71 11.43
C SER A 98 3.13 -10.59 10.59
N SER A 99 3.14 -11.89 10.86
CA SER A 99 2.26 -12.86 10.19
C SER A 99 0.82 -12.87 10.74
N TRP A 100 0.60 -12.27 11.92
CA TRP A 100 -0.71 -12.22 12.58
C TRP A 100 -1.45 -10.91 12.40
N ARG A 101 -0.70 -9.86 12.06
CA ARG A 101 -1.25 -8.53 11.80
C ARG A 101 -0.77 -8.13 10.43
N GLU A 102 -1.55 -8.01 9.44
CA GLU A 102 -1.23 -7.56 8.10
C GLU A 102 -0.40 -6.26 8.12
N ARG A 103 0.79 -6.39 8.73
CA ARG A 103 1.75 -5.32 9.00
C ARG A 103 2.94 -5.47 8.08
N TYR A 104 3.25 -4.42 7.36
CA TYR A 104 4.33 -4.39 6.37
C TYR A 104 5.26 -3.22 6.66
N ALA A 105 6.56 -3.46 6.60
CA ALA A 105 7.58 -2.42 6.66
C ALA A 105 8.09 -2.11 5.25
N LEU A 106 8.05 -0.85 4.86
CA LEU A 106 8.74 -0.33 3.69
C LEU A 106 10.16 0.00 4.09
N ALA A 107 11.16 -0.62 3.44
CA ALA A 107 12.55 -0.49 3.80
C ALA A 107 13.45 -0.20 2.60
N ASP A 108 14.49 0.60 2.84
CA ASP A 108 15.61 0.85 1.95
C ASP A 108 16.84 0.15 2.56
N GLY A 109 17.20 -1.03 2.04
CA GLY A 109 18.16 -1.91 2.71
C GLY A 109 17.70 -2.28 4.12
N ASP A 110 18.48 -1.92 5.13
CA ASP A 110 18.15 -2.18 6.54
C ASP A 110 17.39 -1.03 7.21
N ARG A 111 17.22 0.10 6.52
CA ARG A 111 16.53 1.27 7.05
C ARG A 111 15.02 1.19 6.75
N GLU A 112 14.21 1.15 7.79
CA GLU A 112 12.76 1.30 7.65
C GLU A 112 12.40 2.76 7.33
N LEU A 113 11.51 2.95 6.37
CA LEU A 113 10.99 4.26 5.96
C LEU A 113 9.58 4.50 6.50
N ALA A 114 8.75 3.46 6.51
CA ALA A 114 7.39 3.52 7.00
C ALA A 114 6.88 2.11 7.34
N VAL A 115 5.91 2.05 8.24
CA VAL A 115 5.18 0.83 8.56
C VAL A 115 3.72 1.00 8.19
N PHE A 116 3.16 -0.01 7.53
CA PHE A 116 1.76 -0.06 7.09
C PHE A 116 1.03 -1.16 7.85
N GLU A 117 -0.12 -0.85 8.42
CA GLU A 117 -1.03 -1.83 8.99
C GLU A 117 -2.32 -1.86 8.18
N GLY A 118 -2.52 -2.95 7.43
CA GLY A 118 -3.77 -3.24 6.75
C GLY A 118 -4.59 -4.20 7.59
N LYS A 119 -5.57 -3.71 8.34
CA LYS A 119 -6.54 -4.61 8.99
C LYS A 119 -7.61 -4.96 7.97
N GLY A 120 -7.54 -6.20 7.47
CA GLY A 120 -8.46 -6.73 6.47
C GLY A 120 -9.93 -6.53 6.83
N TRP A 121 -10.75 -6.43 5.79
CA TRP A 121 -12.20 -6.26 5.70
C TRP A 121 -12.75 -4.83 5.75
N GLY A 122 -12.89 -4.28 4.59
CA GLY A 122 -14.01 -3.45 4.05
C GLY A 122 -14.23 -2.08 4.65
N LYS A 123 -13.95 -1.83 5.92
CA LYS A 123 -14.23 -0.55 6.59
C LYS A 123 -13.08 -0.02 7.45
N ARG A 124 -11.98 -0.74 7.55
CA ARG A 124 -10.87 -0.31 8.40
C ARG A 124 -9.81 0.41 7.57
N PRO A 125 -9.35 1.58 8.01
CA PRO A 125 -8.32 2.32 7.31
C PRO A 125 -6.99 1.55 7.36
N VAL A 126 -6.19 1.70 6.29
CA VAL A 126 -4.78 1.34 6.35
C VAL A 126 -4.10 2.43 7.18
N THR A 127 -3.41 2.02 8.23
CA THR A 127 -2.60 2.93 9.03
C THR A 127 -1.19 2.98 8.47
N VAL A 128 -0.64 4.18 8.33
CA VAL A 128 0.71 4.43 7.85
C VAL A 128 1.48 5.17 8.94
N MET A 129 2.59 4.61 9.37
CA MET A 129 3.48 5.20 10.38
C MET A 129 4.84 5.45 9.72
N PRO A 130 5.13 6.67 9.23
CA PRO A 130 6.47 7.02 8.79
C PRO A 130 7.45 6.92 9.96
N VAL A 131 8.68 6.52 9.67
CA VAL A 131 9.75 6.51 10.68
C VAL A 131 10.30 7.93 10.82
N ASP A 132 10.55 8.39 12.04
CA ASP A 132 10.80 9.80 12.39
C ASP A 132 11.89 10.51 11.57
N ASP A 133 12.94 9.81 11.15
CA ASP A 133 14.03 10.38 10.35
C ASP A 133 13.90 10.08 8.85
N ALA A 134 12.80 9.47 8.44
CA ALA A 134 12.53 9.18 7.03
C ALA A 134 11.39 10.08 6.55
N GLU A 135 11.65 10.85 5.51
CA GLU A 135 10.63 11.61 4.80
C GLU A 135 10.34 10.91 3.45
N PRO A 136 9.60 9.79 3.45
CA PRO A 136 9.28 9.13 2.21
C PRO A 136 8.39 10.01 1.34
N GLU A 137 8.67 10.02 0.05
CA GLU A 137 7.94 10.81 -0.92
C GLU A 137 6.44 10.49 -0.89
N PRO A 138 5.55 11.50 -1.04
CA PRO A 138 4.10 11.29 -1.03
C PRO A 138 3.62 10.23 -2.02
N GLY A 139 4.15 10.22 -3.24
CA GLY A 139 3.82 9.22 -4.26
C GLY A 139 4.20 7.81 -3.85
N LEU A 140 5.36 7.63 -3.24
CA LEU A 140 5.83 6.35 -2.70
C LEU A 140 4.92 5.84 -1.57
N LEU A 141 4.53 6.72 -0.64
CA LEU A 141 3.60 6.36 0.44
C LEU A 141 2.24 5.92 -0.09
N LEU A 142 1.68 6.65 -1.06
CA LEU A 142 0.42 6.30 -1.69
C LEU A 142 0.52 4.98 -2.48
N PHE A 143 1.64 4.75 -3.15
CA PHE A 143 1.88 3.50 -3.88
C PHE A 143 1.99 2.31 -2.93
N ALA A 144 2.78 2.41 -1.87
CA ALA A 144 2.91 1.36 -0.86
C ALA A 144 1.58 1.09 -0.14
N ALA A 145 0.81 2.13 0.21
CA ALA A 145 -0.52 1.98 0.81
C ALA A 145 -1.51 1.26 -0.13
N PHE A 146 -1.48 1.56 -1.42
CA PHE A 146 -2.27 0.87 -2.43
C PHE A 146 -1.90 -0.62 -2.54
N VAL A 147 -0.61 -0.94 -2.55
CA VAL A 147 -0.09 -2.31 -2.57
C VAL A 147 -0.52 -3.08 -1.33
N VAL A 148 -0.31 -2.52 -0.13
CA VAL A 148 -0.69 -3.16 1.15
C VAL A 148 -2.19 -3.43 1.21
N ARG A 149 -3.01 -2.48 0.77
CA ARG A 149 -4.45 -2.67 0.67
C ARG A 149 -4.80 -3.88 -0.21
N GLY A 150 -4.17 -4.00 -1.38
CA GLY A 150 -4.37 -5.13 -2.29
C GLY A 150 -3.94 -6.47 -1.68
N LEU A 151 -2.80 -6.51 -0.99
CA LEU A 151 -2.32 -7.71 -0.31
C LEU A 151 -3.28 -8.15 0.82
N ALA A 152 -3.83 -7.21 1.58
CA ALA A 152 -4.80 -7.47 2.62
C ALA A 152 -6.13 -8.04 2.06
N GLU A 153 -6.60 -7.52 0.93
CA GLU A 153 -7.79 -8.02 0.23
C GLU A 153 -7.58 -9.46 -0.28
N ASP A 154 -6.43 -9.76 -0.87
CA ASP A 154 -6.09 -11.10 -1.36
C ASP A 154 -6.01 -12.12 -0.21
N ALA A 155 -5.40 -11.77 0.91
CA ALA A 155 -5.34 -12.62 2.09
C ALA A 155 -6.74 -12.96 2.65
N SER A 156 -7.63 -11.98 2.66
CA SER A 156 -9.02 -12.15 3.10
C SER A 156 -9.83 -13.07 2.18
N ALA A 157 -9.63 -12.97 0.87
CA ALA A 157 -10.32 -13.83 -0.11
C ALA A 157 -9.92 -15.30 0.04
N ILE A 158 -8.63 -15.58 0.30
CA ILE A 158 -8.14 -16.94 0.52
C ILE A 158 -8.69 -17.54 1.82
N ALA A 159 -8.72 -16.76 2.92
CA ALA A 159 -9.28 -17.22 4.19
C ALA A 159 -10.76 -17.59 4.06
N ALA A 160 -11.56 -16.81 3.33
CA ALA A 160 -12.96 -17.11 3.07
C ALA A 160 -13.17 -18.41 2.29
N THR A 161 -12.33 -18.67 1.29
CA THR A 161 -12.41 -19.89 0.45
C THR A 161 -12.06 -21.13 1.28
N THR A 162 -11.08 -21.04 2.17
CA THR A 162 -10.65 -22.15 3.04
C THR A 162 -11.72 -22.50 4.06
N ALA A 163 -12.43 -21.53 4.62
CA ALA A 163 -13.51 -21.75 5.57
C ALA A 163 -14.71 -22.46 4.95
N THR A 164 -15.01 -22.20 3.67
CA THR A 164 -16.12 -22.84 2.95
C THR A 164 -15.84 -24.32 2.62
N SER A 165 -14.57 -24.69 2.39
CA SER A 165 -14.19 -26.07 2.08
C SER A 165 -14.08 -26.99 3.31
N ALA A 166 -14.00 -26.44 4.52
CA ALA A 166 -13.93 -27.20 5.77
C ALA A 166 -15.31 -27.55 6.36
N GLY A 167 -16.40 -27.12 5.74
CA GLY A 167 -17.79 -27.34 6.17
C GLY A 167 -18.62 -28.29 5.30
N ALA A 168 -17.97 -29.09 4.45
CA ALA A 168 -18.64 -30.07 3.58
C ALA A 168 -18.24 -31.50 3.94
#